data_b5249177a20a16515b337c4a5a772a1c
#
_entry.id   b5249177a20a16515b337c4a5a772a1c
#
_cell.length_a   1.000
_cell.length_b   1.000
_cell.length_c   1.000
_cell.angle_alpha   90.00
_cell.angle_beta   90.00
_cell.angle_gamma   90.00
#
_symmetry.space_group_name_H-M   'P 1'
#
loop_
_entity.id
_entity.type
_entity.pdbx_description
1 polymer ?
#
loop_
_entity_poly.entity_id
_entity_poly.type
_entity_poly.pdbx_seq_one_letter_code
_entity_poly.pdbx_strand_id
1 'polypeptide(L)'
;DPDFFGILDNISSSLRKVFKTTNKVTFAVSGTGSSGMEMGMNNLVESSDEVLILKNGEFGDRMENLALRLGAKVSTMSVPWGHSFNQDKVIEKIKSMPNLKLICVVQAETSTGVLQEIDSIGRYVKDKDIIFLVDAVTSLSGVNLEVDAWGIDCCFSGTQKCLSVPPG
;
A
#
# COMPACT_ATOMS: atom_id res chain seq x y z
N ASP A 1 -5.75 1.77 31.85
CA ASP A 1 -4.48 1.47 32.49
C ASP A 1 -3.37 2.34 31.87
N PRO A 2 -2.69 3.22 32.64
CA PRO A 2 -1.62 4.09 32.13
C PRO A 2 -0.46 3.32 31.51
N ASP A 3 -0.11 2.17 32.07
CA ASP A 3 1.01 1.34 31.59
C ASP A 3 0.69 0.79 30.20
N PHE A 4 -0.56 0.43 29.93
CA PHE A 4 -1.00 -0.04 28.63
C PHE A 4 -0.92 1.05 27.55
N PHE A 5 -1.30 2.28 27.89
CA PHE A 5 -1.13 3.41 26.96
C PHE A 5 0.34 3.67 26.64
N GLY A 6 1.22 3.56 27.65
CA GLY A 6 2.67 3.67 27.44
C GLY A 6 3.21 2.61 26.45
N ILE A 7 2.70 1.39 26.53
CA ILE A 7 3.05 0.30 25.57
C ILE A 7 2.59 0.66 24.15
N LEU A 8 1.34 1.10 23.98
CA LEU A 8 0.79 1.47 22.68
C LEU A 8 1.56 2.63 22.03
N ASP A 9 1.91 3.66 22.82
CA ASP A 9 2.69 4.80 22.35
C ASP A 9 4.10 4.38 21.90
N ASN A 10 4.74 3.48 22.63
CA ASN A 10 6.04 2.92 22.28
C ASN A 10 5.96 2.09 20.98
N ILE A 11 4.92 1.27 20.80
CA ILE A 11 4.69 0.51 19.56
C ILE A 11 4.52 1.47 18.41
N SER A 12 3.60 2.43 18.50
CA SER A 12 3.33 3.40 17.43
C SER A 12 4.57 4.22 17.06
N SER A 13 5.35 4.63 18.07
CA SER A 13 6.62 5.36 17.86
C SER A 13 7.65 4.49 17.12
N SER A 14 7.75 3.22 17.47
CA SER A 14 8.66 2.25 16.83
C SER A 14 8.24 1.96 15.40
N LEU A 15 6.94 1.76 15.16
CA LEU A 15 6.40 1.55 13.82
C LEU A 15 6.67 2.76 12.91
N ARG A 16 6.50 3.99 13.40
CA ARG A 16 6.85 5.19 12.60
C ARG A 16 8.30 5.17 12.12
N LYS A 17 9.24 4.72 12.95
CA LYS A 17 10.64 4.59 12.55
C LYS A 17 10.83 3.54 11.46
N VAL A 18 10.13 2.41 11.57
CA VAL A 18 10.20 1.30 10.61
C VAL A 18 9.62 1.70 9.25
N PHE A 19 8.46 2.38 9.25
CA PHE A 19 7.82 2.89 8.03
C PHE A 19 8.48 4.16 7.48
N LYS A 20 9.41 4.77 8.22
CA LYS A 20 10.01 6.06 7.89
C LYS A 20 8.96 7.15 7.67
N THR A 21 8.06 7.29 8.64
CA THR A 21 6.96 8.26 8.62
C THR A 21 6.88 9.06 9.90
N THR A 22 6.39 10.28 9.78
CA THR A 22 6.03 11.16 10.90
C THR A 22 4.53 11.13 11.19
N ASN A 23 3.75 10.40 10.39
CA ASN A 23 2.29 10.33 10.51
C ASN A 23 1.90 9.74 11.87
N LYS A 24 1.03 10.47 12.57
CA LYS A 24 0.52 10.04 13.89
C LYS A 24 -0.43 8.85 13.80
N VAL A 25 -1.11 8.69 12.67
CA VAL A 25 -1.99 7.54 12.39
C VAL A 25 -1.11 6.36 11.93
N THR A 26 -0.34 5.81 12.87
CA THR A 26 0.53 4.65 12.67
C THR A 26 0.35 3.74 13.87
N PHE A 27 -0.26 2.58 13.67
CA PHE A 27 -0.68 1.69 14.74
C PHE A 27 -0.73 0.23 14.30
N ALA A 28 -0.68 -0.67 15.28
CA ALA A 28 -0.88 -2.09 15.07
C ALA A 28 -2.37 -2.44 15.19
N VAL A 29 -2.83 -3.38 14.35
CA VAL A 29 -4.18 -3.93 14.38
C VAL A 29 -4.08 -5.44 14.51
N SER A 30 -4.88 -6.03 15.39
CA SER A 30 -4.98 -7.50 15.49
C SER A 30 -5.61 -8.05 14.22
N GLY A 31 -4.84 -8.82 13.45
CA GLY A 31 -5.28 -9.38 12.19
C GLY A 31 -4.12 -9.78 11.27
N THR A 32 -4.46 -10.16 10.05
CA THR A 32 -3.49 -10.56 9.02
C THR A 32 -3.14 -9.37 8.11
N GLY A 33 -2.13 -9.54 7.23
CA GLY A 33 -1.87 -8.57 6.17
C GLY A 33 -3.07 -8.32 5.26
N SER A 34 -3.92 -9.33 5.03
CA SER A 34 -5.18 -9.16 4.30
C SER A 34 -6.17 -8.26 5.05
N SER A 35 -6.20 -8.32 6.39
CA SER A 35 -7.01 -7.38 7.19
C SER A 35 -6.49 -5.94 7.05
N GLY A 36 -5.18 -5.76 6.94
CA GLY A 36 -4.56 -4.46 6.64
C GLY A 36 -4.99 -3.92 5.27
N MET A 37 -4.98 -4.78 4.25
CA MET A 37 -5.48 -4.45 2.90
C MET A 37 -6.95 -4.03 2.94
N GLU A 38 -7.80 -4.84 3.55
CA GLU A 38 -9.24 -4.54 3.69
C GLU A 38 -9.47 -3.23 4.45
N MET A 39 -8.75 -3.01 5.55
CA MET A 39 -8.86 -1.78 6.33
C MET A 39 -8.47 -0.56 5.50
N GLY A 40 -7.34 -0.60 4.79
CA GLY A 40 -6.92 0.49 3.92
C GLY A 40 -7.97 0.78 2.84
N MET A 41 -8.37 -0.24 2.09
CA MET A 41 -9.33 -0.08 0.99
C MET A 41 -10.71 0.40 1.46
N ASN A 42 -11.27 -0.19 2.55
CA ASN A 42 -12.58 0.19 3.07
C ASN A 42 -12.64 1.63 3.61
N ASN A 43 -11.51 2.19 4.04
CA ASN A 43 -11.45 3.56 4.53
C ASN A 43 -11.14 4.60 3.44
N LEU A 44 -10.63 4.17 2.28
CA LEU A 44 -10.14 5.08 1.24
C LEU A 44 -10.96 5.04 -0.05
N VAL A 45 -11.78 4.00 -0.25
CA VAL A 45 -12.58 3.81 -1.46
C VAL A 45 -14.04 4.07 -1.17
N GLU A 46 -14.63 4.99 -1.91
CA GLU A 46 -16.08 5.21 -1.96
C GLU A 46 -16.68 4.67 -3.26
N SER A 47 -17.99 4.42 -3.24
CA SER A 47 -18.68 3.96 -4.45
C SER A 47 -18.51 4.97 -5.58
N SER A 48 -18.17 4.47 -6.76
CA SER A 48 -17.91 5.25 -7.98
C SER A 48 -16.56 5.98 -8.06
N ASP A 49 -15.70 5.89 -7.05
CA ASP A 49 -14.32 6.39 -7.15
C ASP A 49 -13.57 5.72 -8.30
N GLU A 50 -12.77 6.50 -9.02
CA GLU A 50 -11.86 5.96 -10.02
C GLU A 50 -10.58 5.46 -9.35
N VAL A 51 -10.32 4.16 -9.46
CA VAL A 51 -9.19 3.48 -8.82
C VAL A 51 -8.31 2.81 -9.87
N LEU A 52 -7.01 3.01 -9.79
CA LEU A 52 -6.01 2.31 -10.61
C LEU A 52 -5.33 1.23 -9.78
N ILE A 53 -5.44 -0.02 -10.21
CA ILE A 53 -4.75 -1.16 -9.60
C ILE A 53 -3.59 -1.60 -10.49
N LEU A 54 -2.38 -1.66 -9.94
CA LEU A 54 -1.21 -2.22 -10.61
C LEU A 54 -1.10 -3.70 -10.27
N LYS A 55 -1.24 -4.58 -11.28
CA LYS A 55 -1.35 -6.03 -11.10
C LYS A 55 -0.19 -6.78 -11.72
N ASN A 56 0.64 -7.39 -10.89
CA ASN A 56 1.72 -8.27 -11.31
C ASN A 56 1.76 -9.60 -10.53
N GLY A 57 0.64 -9.94 -9.86
CA GLY A 57 0.44 -11.20 -9.14
C GLY A 57 -0.87 -11.24 -8.36
N GLU A 58 -1.01 -12.26 -7.53
CA GLU A 58 -2.21 -12.61 -6.76
C GLU A 58 -2.72 -11.49 -5.84
N PHE A 59 -1.79 -10.77 -5.16
CA PHE A 59 -2.21 -9.74 -4.22
C PHE A 59 -2.72 -8.48 -4.93
N GLY A 60 -2.22 -8.19 -6.13
CA GLY A 60 -2.82 -7.20 -7.02
C GLY A 60 -4.24 -7.60 -7.45
N ASP A 61 -4.49 -8.88 -7.75
CA ASP A 61 -5.83 -9.40 -8.08
C ASP A 61 -6.79 -9.27 -6.89
N ARG A 62 -6.31 -9.49 -5.66
CA ARG A 62 -7.11 -9.29 -4.44
C ARG A 62 -7.52 -7.85 -4.24
N MET A 63 -6.60 -6.89 -4.46
CA MET A 63 -6.92 -5.46 -4.39
C MET A 63 -7.99 -5.08 -5.41
N GLU A 64 -7.87 -5.56 -6.66
CA GLU A 64 -8.90 -5.34 -7.69
C GLU A 64 -10.26 -5.85 -7.26
N ASN A 65 -10.32 -7.11 -6.82
CA ASN A 65 -11.58 -7.73 -6.37
C ASN A 65 -12.21 -6.98 -5.19
N LEU A 66 -11.39 -6.46 -4.29
CA LEU A 66 -11.86 -5.67 -3.14
C LEU A 66 -12.41 -4.32 -3.60
N ALA A 67 -11.70 -3.59 -4.47
CA ALA A 67 -12.14 -2.31 -5.02
C ALA A 67 -13.48 -2.44 -5.78
N LEU A 68 -13.62 -3.51 -6.58
CA LEU A 68 -14.87 -3.81 -7.30
C LEU A 68 -16.03 -4.05 -6.32
N ARG A 69 -15.82 -4.82 -5.25
CA ARG A 69 -16.84 -5.05 -4.21
C ARG A 69 -17.25 -3.80 -3.47
N LEU A 70 -16.36 -2.83 -3.32
CA LEU A 70 -16.63 -1.51 -2.73
C LEU A 70 -17.37 -0.57 -3.69
N GLY A 71 -17.58 -0.99 -4.94
CA GLY A 71 -18.33 -0.22 -5.95
C GLY A 71 -17.48 0.82 -6.68
N ALA A 72 -16.15 0.70 -6.64
CA ALA A 72 -15.26 1.57 -7.39
C ALA A 72 -15.32 1.33 -8.91
N LYS A 73 -14.99 2.35 -9.68
CA LYS A 73 -14.68 2.26 -11.11
C LYS A 73 -13.22 1.86 -11.26
N VAL A 74 -12.97 0.56 -11.36
CA VAL A 74 -11.62 0.02 -11.38
C VAL A 74 -11.03 0.04 -12.78
N SER A 75 -9.87 0.65 -12.92
CA SER A 75 -8.95 0.48 -14.05
C SER A 75 -7.76 -0.36 -13.60
N THR A 76 -7.30 -1.25 -14.45
CA THR A 76 -6.11 -2.06 -14.15
C THR A 76 -4.99 -1.79 -15.15
N MET A 77 -3.77 -1.83 -14.66
CA MET A 77 -2.58 -1.96 -15.46
C MET A 77 -1.90 -3.25 -15.07
N SER A 78 -1.74 -4.17 -16.03
CA SER A 78 -1.22 -5.51 -15.76
C SER A 78 0.07 -5.74 -16.55
N VAL A 79 0.97 -6.51 -15.94
CA VAL A 79 2.14 -7.08 -16.61
C VAL A 79 2.14 -8.61 -16.40
N PRO A 80 2.83 -9.37 -17.24
CA PRO A 80 2.97 -10.81 -17.02
C PRO A 80 3.56 -11.09 -15.63
N TRP A 81 3.12 -12.15 -14.99
CA TRP A 81 3.68 -12.57 -13.70
C TRP A 81 5.19 -12.77 -13.81
N GLY A 82 5.92 -12.32 -12.79
CA GLY A 82 7.38 -12.32 -12.81
C GLY A 82 8.01 -11.04 -13.38
N HIS A 83 7.20 -10.06 -13.81
CA HIS A 83 7.68 -8.79 -14.34
C HIS A 83 7.22 -7.61 -13.48
N SER A 84 8.04 -6.56 -13.45
CA SER A 84 7.72 -5.28 -12.82
C SER A 84 7.16 -4.28 -13.84
N PHE A 85 6.44 -3.28 -13.35
CA PHE A 85 6.00 -2.14 -14.16
C PHE A 85 7.15 -1.18 -14.42
N ASN A 86 7.16 -0.60 -15.61
CA ASN A 86 7.94 0.60 -15.86
C ASN A 86 7.20 1.81 -15.24
N GLN A 87 7.85 2.53 -14.33
CA GLN A 87 7.23 3.65 -13.60
C GLN A 87 6.77 4.78 -14.52
N ASP A 88 7.50 5.08 -15.61
CA ASP A 88 7.13 6.14 -16.56
C ASP A 88 5.80 5.79 -17.25
N LYS A 89 5.62 4.54 -17.66
CA LYS A 89 4.34 4.06 -18.24
C LYS A 89 3.19 4.14 -17.26
N VAL A 90 3.44 3.87 -15.97
CA VAL A 90 2.43 4.05 -14.92
C VAL A 90 2.06 5.53 -14.80
N ILE A 91 3.04 6.42 -14.78
CA ILE A 91 2.81 7.87 -14.72
C ILE A 91 2.03 8.36 -15.95
N GLU A 92 2.33 7.86 -17.16
CA GLU A 92 1.56 8.15 -18.37
C GLU A 92 0.09 7.69 -18.23
N LYS A 93 -0.14 6.50 -17.68
CA LYS A 93 -1.48 6.01 -17.39
C LYS A 93 -2.22 6.92 -16.41
N ILE A 94 -1.57 7.34 -15.32
CA ILE A 94 -2.15 8.27 -14.34
C ILE A 94 -2.54 9.60 -15.02
N LYS A 95 -1.70 10.15 -15.88
CA LYS A 95 -1.99 11.39 -16.63
C LYS A 95 -3.23 11.27 -17.51
N SER A 96 -3.55 10.08 -18.00
CA SER A 96 -4.75 9.83 -18.82
C SER A 96 -6.04 9.68 -18.00
N MET A 97 -5.96 9.75 -16.66
CA MET A 97 -7.09 9.53 -15.74
C MET A 97 -7.34 10.79 -14.87
N PRO A 98 -8.03 11.80 -15.40
CA PRO A 98 -8.18 13.09 -14.71
C PRO A 98 -8.98 13.04 -13.40
N ASN A 99 -9.81 12.02 -13.23
CA ASN A 99 -10.64 11.83 -12.02
C ASN A 99 -10.10 10.71 -11.12
N LEU A 100 -8.86 10.28 -11.33
CA LEU A 100 -8.26 9.21 -10.52
C LEU A 100 -8.17 9.62 -9.06
N LYS A 101 -8.74 8.79 -8.18
CA LYS A 101 -8.77 9.04 -6.74
C LYS A 101 -7.73 8.23 -5.98
N LEU A 102 -7.50 7.00 -6.38
CA LEU A 102 -6.64 6.06 -5.64
C LEU A 102 -5.79 5.23 -6.60
N ILE A 103 -4.52 5.05 -6.25
CA ILE A 103 -3.61 4.07 -6.89
C ILE A 103 -3.22 3.03 -5.85
N CYS A 104 -3.30 1.75 -6.23
CA CYS A 104 -2.89 0.65 -5.38
C CYS A 104 -1.77 -0.16 -6.04
N VAL A 105 -0.77 -0.52 -5.26
CA VAL A 105 0.35 -1.37 -5.72
C VAL A 105 0.83 -2.29 -4.61
N VAL A 106 1.26 -3.48 -4.99
CA VAL A 106 2.04 -4.38 -4.12
C VAL A 106 3.53 -4.12 -4.38
N GLN A 107 4.27 -3.65 -3.36
CA GLN A 107 5.70 -3.35 -3.54
C GLN A 107 6.54 -4.62 -3.73
N ALA A 108 6.29 -5.67 -2.96
CA ALA A 108 6.92 -6.98 -3.16
C ALA A 108 5.82 -8.04 -3.32
N GLU A 109 5.59 -8.45 -4.55
CA GLU A 109 4.53 -9.40 -4.87
C GLU A 109 4.95 -10.82 -4.48
N THR A 110 4.36 -11.33 -3.40
CA THR A 110 4.73 -12.62 -2.80
C THR A 110 4.53 -13.80 -3.76
N SER A 111 3.47 -13.77 -4.57
CA SER A 111 3.11 -14.87 -5.46
C SER A 111 4.10 -15.06 -6.62
N THR A 112 4.84 -14.01 -6.98
CA THR A 112 5.76 -14.01 -8.12
C THR A 112 7.21 -13.69 -7.76
N GLY A 113 7.46 -13.22 -6.53
CA GLY A 113 8.78 -12.82 -6.06
C GLY A 113 9.29 -11.50 -6.67
N VAL A 114 8.42 -10.70 -7.28
CA VAL A 114 8.80 -9.45 -7.95
C VAL A 114 8.82 -8.30 -6.96
N LEU A 115 9.93 -7.56 -6.96
CA LEU A 115 10.02 -6.24 -6.33
C LEU A 115 9.64 -5.17 -7.36
N GLN A 116 8.67 -4.35 -7.02
CA GLN A 116 8.22 -3.21 -7.80
C GLN A 116 8.85 -1.92 -7.27
N GLU A 117 9.58 -1.21 -8.10
CA GLU A 117 10.00 0.16 -7.81
C GLU A 117 8.79 1.09 -7.87
N ILE A 118 8.61 1.90 -6.83
CA ILE A 118 7.39 2.73 -6.67
C ILE A 118 7.69 4.20 -6.33
N ASP A 119 8.94 4.52 -6.10
CA ASP A 119 9.37 5.83 -5.60
C ASP A 119 9.04 6.98 -6.57
N SER A 120 9.20 6.78 -7.88
CA SER A 120 8.87 7.80 -8.89
C SER A 120 7.36 7.99 -9.03
N ILE A 121 6.58 6.91 -8.89
CA ILE A 121 5.12 6.97 -8.91
C ILE A 121 4.64 7.81 -7.73
N GLY A 122 5.09 7.48 -6.52
CA GLY A 122 4.70 8.20 -5.30
C GLY A 122 5.09 9.66 -5.35
N ARG A 123 6.33 9.99 -5.73
CA ARG A 123 6.77 11.39 -5.91
C ARG A 123 5.94 12.14 -6.94
N TYR A 124 5.47 11.47 -7.99
CA TYR A 124 4.64 12.09 -9.01
C TYR A 124 3.24 12.46 -8.49
N VAL A 125 2.67 11.66 -7.58
CA VAL A 125 1.31 11.88 -7.06
C VAL A 125 1.25 12.67 -5.75
N LYS A 126 2.37 12.83 -5.06
CA LYS A 126 2.49 13.44 -3.72
C LYS A 126 1.75 14.78 -3.54
N ASP A 127 1.76 15.63 -4.59
CA ASP A 127 1.14 16.96 -4.53
C ASP A 127 -0.18 17.01 -5.33
N LYS A 128 -0.81 15.86 -5.57
CA LYS A 128 -2.07 15.72 -6.30
C LYS A 128 -3.16 15.22 -5.38
N ASP A 129 -4.42 15.44 -5.74
CA ASP A 129 -5.58 14.85 -5.05
C ASP A 129 -5.76 13.38 -5.46
N ILE A 130 -4.68 12.59 -5.32
CA ILE A 130 -4.62 11.15 -5.63
C ILE A 130 -3.98 10.46 -4.45
N ILE A 131 -4.66 9.52 -3.85
CA ILE A 131 -4.17 8.71 -2.74
C ILE A 131 -3.29 7.59 -3.29
N PHE A 132 -2.12 7.39 -2.68
CA PHE A 132 -1.22 6.28 -3.02
C PHE A 132 -1.19 5.24 -1.90
N LEU A 133 -1.81 4.08 -2.15
CA LEU A 133 -1.85 2.94 -1.24
C LEU A 133 -0.84 1.88 -1.65
N VAL A 134 -0.01 1.46 -0.70
CA VAL A 134 1.05 0.47 -0.91
C VAL A 134 0.87 -0.71 0.04
N ASP A 135 0.78 -1.90 -0.55
CA ASP A 135 0.98 -3.16 0.17
C ASP A 135 2.48 -3.41 0.37
N ALA A 136 2.92 -3.31 1.60
CA ALA A 136 4.30 -3.59 2.01
C ALA A 136 4.41 -4.83 2.91
N VAL A 137 3.45 -5.76 2.81
CA VAL A 137 3.41 -6.97 3.66
C VAL A 137 4.71 -7.75 3.57
N THR A 138 5.26 -7.91 2.38
CA THR A 138 6.48 -8.70 2.14
C THR A 138 7.73 -7.84 1.99
N SER A 139 7.61 -6.53 1.91
CA SER A 139 8.72 -5.61 1.64
C SER A 139 9.20 -4.84 2.85
N LEU A 140 8.31 -4.48 3.78
CA LEU A 140 8.66 -3.65 4.95
C LEU A 140 9.79 -4.28 5.76
N SER A 141 10.87 -3.55 5.95
CA SER A 141 12.13 -4.00 6.58
C SER A 141 12.94 -5.04 5.77
N GLY A 142 12.42 -5.58 4.69
CA GLY A 142 13.17 -6.48 3.81
C GLY A 142 13.88 -5.75 2.67
N VAL A 143 13.29 -4.66 2.22
CA VAL A 143 13.85 -3.77 1.20
C VAL A 143 13.62 -2.30 1.59
N ASN A 144 14.23 -1.38 0.84
CA ASN A 144 14.02 0.05 1.12
C ASN A 144 12.57 0.46 0.87
N LEU A 145 11.98 1.13 1.86
CA LEU A 145 10.67 1.74 1.80
C LEU A 145 10.71 3.04 2.61
N GLU A 146 10.33 4.15 2.00
CA GLU A 146 10.37 5.48 2.61
C GLU A 146 9.02 6.17 2.45
N VAL A 147 8.10 5.88 3.36
CA VAL A 147 6.69 6.27 3.22
C VAL A 147 6.53 7.77 2.96
N ASP A 148 7.06 8.63 3.84
CA ASP A 148 6.91 10.08 3.69
C ASP A 148 7.70 10.63 2.48
N ALA A 149 8.93 10.14 2.27
CA ALA A 149 9.79 10.65 1.20
C ALA A 149 9.27 10.29 -0.19
N TRP A 150 8.61 9.14 -0.31
CA TRP A 150 8.01 8.69 -1.57
C TRP A 150 6.56 9.12 -1.77
N GLY A 151 5.97 9.84 -0.80
CA GLY A 151 4.58 10.32 -0.91
C GLY A 151 3.55 9.20 -0.88
N ILE A 152 3.76 8.21 -0.03
CA ILE A 152 2.81 7.12 0.21
C ILE A 152 1.83 7.58 1.28
N ASP A 153 0.54 7.61 0.96
CA ASP A 153 -0.51 8.10 1.86
C ASP A 153 -1.03 7.00 2.80
N CYS A 154 -1.10 5.77 2.29
CA CYS A 154 -1.50 4.61 3.08
C CYS A 154 -0.56 3.43 2.80
N CYS A 155 -0.02 2.86 3.87
CA CYS A 155 0.87 1.70 3.78
C CYS A 155 0.50 0.68 4.86
N PHE A 156 0.38 -0.57 4.49
CA PHE A 156 0.14 -1.65 5.45
C PHE A 156 1.16 -2.78 5.29
N SER A 157 1.36 -3.53 6.37
CA SER A 157 2.28 -4.66 6.40
C SER A 157 1.76 -5.78 7.32
N GLY A 158 2.51 -6.86 7.40
CA GLY A 158 2.25 -7.98 8.29
C GLY A 158 3.48 -8.35 9.11
N THR A 159 3.29 -8.59 10.40
CA THR A 159 4.39 -8.82 11.36
C THR A 159 5.18 -10.10 11.08
N GLN A 160 4.52 -11.14 10.54
CA GLN A 160 5.11 -12.46 10.29
C GLN A 160 6.00 -12.55 9.04
N LYS A 161 6.17 -11.45 8.31
CA LYS A 161 7.06 -11.37 7.14
C LYS A 161 8.43 -10.84 7.54
N CYS A 162 8.94 -9.82 6.88
CA CYS A 162 10.30 -9.33 7.14
C CYS A 162 10.49 -8.66 8.51
N LEU A 163 9.41 -8.37 9.24
CA LEU A 163 9.49 -7.94 10.65
C LEU A 163 9.86 -9.09 11.59
N SER A 164 9.74 -10.35 11.14
CA SER A 164 10.22 -11.55 11.85
C SER A 164 9.65 -11.75 13.26
N VAL A 165 8.38 -11.38 13.47
CA VAL A 165 7.65 -11.63 14.71
C VAL A 165 6.38 -12.43 14.45
N PRO A 166 5.74 -13.03 15.48
CA PRO A 166 4.50 -13.77 15.28
C PRO A 166 3.41 -12.96 14.59
N PRO A 167 2.51 -13.61 13.82
CA PRO A 167 1.32 -12.94 13.29
C PRO A 167 0.42 -12.48 14.45
N GLY A 168 -0.16 -11.31 14.33
CA GLY A 168 -0.99 -10.71 15.38
C GLY A 168 -2.22 -10.03 14.85
#